data_1b25b664394c9e70fa6899fbbdb91699
#
_entry.id   1b25b664394c9e70fa6899fbbdb91699
#
_cell.length_a   1.000
_cell.length_b   1.000
_cell.length_c   1.000
_cell.angle_alpha   90.00
_cell.angle_beta   90.00
_cell.angle_gamma   90.00
#
_symmetry.space_group_name_H-M   'P 1'
#
loop_
_entity.id
_entity.type
_entity.pdbx_description
1 polymer ?
#
loop_
_entity_poly.entity_id
_entity_poly.type
_entity_poly.pdbx_seq_one_letter_code
_entity_poly.pdbx_strand_id
1 'polypeptide(L)'
;TTTAKDGSTSKTTTNPNGSSVTENKVADGSTGTVKTDKHGQTTAETQLSGKAVETAKKNGEAVKAPVEVEATRNSITAPVVNIEVPKSAGETKVEIPVTNVKPGTVAVLVHPDGTEEILKDSVPTEDGIQLTVDGGTTVKIVDNSKDFIDTREHWLRDQVNFVAARELFQGVGDNQFGVGRPMTRGMVNTVLARLAGVDTTPAAGQNWYDKGIRVSELRYITVEAALAGRATITLNCDSPVTRQKVTRHYK
;
A
#
# COMPACT_ATOMS: atom_id res chain seq x y z
N THR A 1 2.56 -25.26 19.48
CA THR A 1 1.58 -24.24 19.95
C THR A 1 2.26 -23.41 21.02
N THR A 2 2.15 -22.09 20.87
CA THR A 2 2.65 -21.11 21.85
C THR A 2 1.46 -20.33 22.37
N THR A 3 1.43 -20.04 23.68
CA THR A 3 0.40 -19.20 24.30
C THR A 3 1.08 -18.03 24.98
N ALA A 4 0.64 -16.80 24.66
CA ALA A 4 1.12 -15.58 25.29
C ALA A 4 0.39 -15.33 26.61
N LYS A 5 0.94 -14.41 27.43
CA LYS A 5 0.37 -14.05 28.75
C LYS A 5 -1.04 -13.44 28.67
N ASP A 6 -1.36 -12.80 27.55
CA ASP A 6 -2.66 -12.18 27.27
C ASP A 6 -3.73 -13.19 26.81
N GLY A 7 -3.37 -14.47 26.65
CA GLY A 7 -4.24 -15.53 26.16
C GLY A 7 -4.22 -15.70 24.64
N SER A 8 -3.42 -14.91 23.92
CA SER A 8 -3.22 -15.11 22.48
C SER A 8 -2.48 -16.42 22.22
N THR A 9 -2.85 -17.11 21.14
CA THR A 9 -2.26 -18.41 20.78
C THR A 9 -1.75 -18.41 19.34
N SER A 10 -0.65 -19.11 19.12
CA SER A 10 -0.11 -19.41 17.79
C SER A 10 0.20 -20.88 17.67
N LYS A 11 -0.25 -21.51 16.60
CA LYS A 11 -0.02 -22.92 16.29
C LYS A 11 0.47 -23.07 14.87
N THR A 12 1.68 -23.58 14.71
CA THR A 12 2.24 -23.93 13.40
C THR A 12 2.28 -25.43 13.21
N THR A 13 1.82 -25.89 12.06
CA THR A 13 1.89 -27.28 11.60
C THR A 13 2.69 -27.29 10.30
N THR A 14 3.77 -28.08 10.27
CA THR A 14 4.59 -28.25 9.07
C THR A 14 4.44 -29.70 8.62
N ASN A 15 4.17 -29.89 7.33
CA ASN A 15 4.02 -31.20 6.72
C ASN A 15 5.35 -31.67 6.11
N PRO A 16 5.54 -33.02 5.96
CA PRO A 16 6.78 -33.58 5.36
C PRO A 16 7.05 -33.09 3.93
N ASN A 17 6.02 -32.66 3.20
CA ASN A 17 6.15 -32.13 1.83
C ASN A 17 6.62 -30.67 1.78
N GLY A 18 6.95 -30.05 2.92
CA GLY A 18 7.39 -28.66 3.03
C GLY A 18 6.26 -27.62 3.14
N SER A 19 4.99 -28.02 3.01
CA SER A 19 3.87 -27.08 3.26
C SER A 19 3.68 -26.82 4.75
N SER A 20 3.16 -25.66 5.09
CA SER A 20 2.88 -25.28 6.48
C SER A 20 1.59 -24.48 6.63
N VAL A 21 1.03 -24.55 7.83
CA VAL A 21 -0.13 -23.76 8.24
C VAL A 21 0.18 -23.19 9.63
N THR A 22 0.06 -21.88 9.75
CA THR A 22 0.13 -21.17 11.04
C THR A 22 -1.23 -20.55 11.34
N GLU A 23 -1.79 -20.89 12.49
CA GLU A 23 -3.06 -20.39 12.98
C GLU A 23 -2.80 -19.51 14.20
N ASN A 24 -3.24 -18.26 14.15
CA ASN A 24 -3.10 -17.27 15.22
C ASN A 24 -4.48 -16.84 15.72
N LYS A 25 -4.61 -16.74 17.03
CA LYS A 25 -5.80 -16.22 17.68
C LYS A 25 -5.37 -15.20 18.74
N VAL A 26 -5.85 -13.98 18.61
CA VAL A 26 -5.52 -12.88 19.52
C VAL A 26 -6.57 -12.75 20.59
N ALA A 27 -6.17 -12.28 21.78
CA ALA A 27 -7.07 -12.09 22.93
C ALA A 27 -8.22 -11.11 22.68
N ASP A 28 -8.08 -10.21 21.70
CA ASP A 28 -9.13 -9.28 21.26
C ASP A 28 -10.21 -9.93 20.38
N GLY A 29 -10.02 -11.20 19.99
CA GLY A 29 -10.91 -11.97 19.14
C GLY A 29 -10.53 -11.97 17.66
N SER A 30 -9.48 -11.24 17.27
CA SER A 30 -8.95 -11.32 15.90
C SER A 30 -8.27 -12.66 15.63
N THR A 31 -8.37 -13.14 14.39
CA THR A 31 -7.77 -14.41 13.95
C THR A 31 -6.97 -14.22 12.69
N GLY A 32 -5.94 -15.03 12.53
CA GLY A 32 -5.12 -15.06 11.31
C GLY A 32 -4.67 -16.47 10.99
N THR A 33 -4.64 -16.81 9.72
CA THR A 33 -4.12 -18.08 9.22
C THR A 33 -3.18 -17.81 8.07
N VAL A 34 -1.97 -18.34 8.14
CA VAL A 34 -0.98 -18.27 7.06
C VAL A 34 -0.72 -19.67 6.55
N LYS A 35 -0.95 -19.89 5.26
CA LYS A 35 -0.72 -21.16 4.57
C LYS A 35 0.38 -20.97 3.55
N THR A 36 1.40 -21.80 3.60
CA THR A 36 2.43 -21.90 2.57
C THR A 36 2.36 -23.28 1.94
N ASP A 37 2.21 -23.34 0.63
CA ASP A 37 2.14 -24.61 -0.09
C ASP A 37 3.55 -25.20 -0.30
N LYS A 38 3.61 -26.40 -0.87
CA LYS A 38 4.87 -27.11 -1.17
C LYS A 38 5.77 -26.38 -2.18
N HIS A 39 5.26 -25.37 -2.88
CA HIS A 39 5.98 -24.56 -3.86
C HIS A 39 6.41 -23.21 -3.29
N GLY A 40 6.13 -22.95 -2.02
CA GLY A 40 6.45 -21.69 -1.35
C GLY A 40 5.43 -20.57 -1.56
N GLN A 41 4.30 -20.85 -2.24
CA GLN A 41 3.23 -19.86 -2.40
C GLN A 41 2.51 -19.66 -1.06
N THR A 42 2.44 -18.42 -0.59
CA THR A 42 1.85 -18.05 0.70
C THR A 42 0.51 -17.34 0.50
N THR A 43 -0.48 -17.80 1.25
CA THR A 43 -1.79 -17.14 1.37
C THR A 43 -2.08 -16.92 2.85
N ALA A 44 -2.43 -15.70 3.21
CA ALA A 44 -2.82 -15.33 4.56
C ALA A 44 -4.29 -14.88 4.57
N GLU A 45 -5.00 -15.27 5.60
CA GLU A 45 -6.37 -14.85 5.87
C GLU A 45 -6.42 -14.24 7.25
N THR A 46 -6.96 -13.04 7.40
CA THR A 46 -7.11 -12.40 8.70
C THR A 46 -8.51 -11.84 8.86
N GLN A 47 -9.11 -12.11 10.02
CA GLN A 47 -10.38 -11.53 10.44
C GLN A 47 -10.13 -10.66 11.66
N LEU A 48 -10.30 -9.35 11.50
CA LEU A 48 -10.12 -8.38 12.57
C LEU A 48 -11.42 -8.26 13.37
N SER A 49 -11.32 -8.30 14.69
CA SER A 49 -12.48 -8.16 15.57
C SER A 49 -12.93 -6.71 15.65
N GLY A 50 -14.24 -6.50 15.92
CA GLY A 50 -14.78 -5.16 16.19
C GLY A 50 -14.06 -4.47 17.35
N LYS A 51 -13.73 -5.23 18.40
CA LYS A 51 -12.99 -4.74 19.57
C LYS A 51 -11.60 -4.22 19.19
N ALA A 52 -10.85 -4.97 18.37
CA ALA A 52 -9.53 -4.55 17.90
C ALA A 52 -9.61 -3.26 17.06
N VAL A 53 -10.59 -3.18 16.16
CA VAL A 53 -10.82 -2.00 15.31
C VAL A 53 -11.19 -0.78 16.14
N GLU A 54 -12.14 -0.89 17.07
CA GLU A 54 -12.56 0.21 17.94
C GLU A 54 -11.41 0.72 18.81
N THR A 55 -10.63 -0.18 19.39
CA THR A 55 -9.47 0.17 20.22
C THR A 55 -8.42 0.93 19.40
N ALA A 56 -8.07 0.43 18.22
CA ALA A 56 -7.09 1.07 17.35
C ALA A 56 -7.57 2.46 16.88
N LYS A 57 -8.83 2.59 16.47
CA LYS A 57 -9.41 3.89 16.08
C LYS A 57 -9.41 4.90 17.22
N LYS A 58 -9.75 4.47 18.43
CA LYS A 58 -9.72 5.30 19.63
C LYS A 58 -8.30 5.81 19.92
N ASN A 59 -7.28 5.01 19.70
CA ASN A 59 -5.89 5.35 19.92
C ASN A 59 -5.24 6.07 18.72
N GLY A 60 -5.93 6.15 17.58
CA GLY A 60 -5.36 6.70 16.34
C GLY A 60 -4.29 5.81 15.70
N GLU A 61 -4.31 4.50 16.00
CA GLU A 61 -3.36 3.50 15.54
C GLU A 61 -3.94 2.62 14.42
N ALA A 62 -3.07 1.86 13.74
CA ALA A 62 -3.50 0.80 12.85
C ALA A 62 -3.82 -0.47 13.64
N VAL A 63 -4.78 -1.25 13.17
CA VAL A 63 -5.02 -2.61 13.69
C VAL A 63 -3.94 -3.52 13.14
N LYS A 64 -3.18 -4.17 14.01
CA LYS A 64 -2.16 -5.15 13.59
C LYS A 64 -2.83 -6.48 13.24
N ALA A 65 -2.69 -6.90 11.98
CA ALA A 65 -3.21 -8.18 11.52
C ALA A 65 -2.41 -9.34 12.14
N PRO A 66 -3.05 -10.39 12.67
CA PRO A 66 -2.36 -11.52 13.29
C PRO A 66 -1.85 -12.52 12.24
N VAL A 67 -1.19 -12.02 11.21
CA VAL A 67 -0.50 -12.77 10.15
C VAL A 67 0.86 -12.14 9.92
N GLU A 68 1.81 -12.91 9.44
CA GLU A 68 3.13 -12.41 9.07
C GLU A 68 3.51 -13.04 7.73
N VAL A 69 3.99 -12.22 6.81
CA VAL A 69 4.36 -12.63 5.46
C VAL A 69 5.71 -12.07 5.07
N GLU A 70 6.30 -12.62 4.02
CA GLU A 70 7.53 -12.15 3.41
C GLU A 70 7.25 -11.60 2.01
N ALA A 71 7.61 -10.34 1.76
CA ALA A 71 7.45 -9.73 0.44
C ALA A 71 8.38 -10.39 -0.58
N THR A 72 7.89 -10.58 -1.80
CA THR A 72 8.71 -11.06 -2.93
C THR A 72 8.77 -10.01 -4.03
N ARG A 73 9.82 -10.05 -4.85
CA ARG A 73 9.97 -9.15 -6.01
C ARG A 73 9.04 -9.52 -7.17
N ASN A 74 8.61 -10.76 -7.22
CA ASN A 74 7.72 -11.26 -8.27
C ASN A 74 6.27 -11.24 -7.77
N SER A 75 5.41 -10.45 -8.40
CA SER A 75 3.99 -10.36 -8.03
C SER A 75 3.23 -11.68 -8.20
N ILE A 76 3.70 -12.59 -9.05
CA ILE A 76 3.08 -13.92 -9.25
C ILE A 76 3.29 -14.80 -8.01
N THR A 77 4.45 -14.73 -7.37
CA THR A 77 4.80 -15.50 -6.16
C THR A 77 4.58 -14.72 -4.87
N ALA A 78 4.11 -13.47 -4.97
CA ALA A 78 3.89 -12.62 -3.81
C ALA A 78 2.82 -13.22 -2.89
N PRO A 79 2.99 -13.10 -1.57
CA PRO A 79 1.98 -13.55 -0.63
C PRO A 79 0.68 -12.77 -0.84
N VAL A 80 -0.43 -13.52 -0.85
CA VAL A 80 -1.77 -12.97 -0.93
C VAL A 80 -2.35 -12.89 0.47
N VAL A 81 -2.84 -11.72 0.86
CA VAL A 81 -3.44 -11.48 2.17
C VAL A 81 -4.89 -11.05 1.99
N ASN A 82 -5.80 -11.87 2.51
CA ASN A 82 -7.22 -11.57 2.57
C ASN A 82 -7.53 -10.96 3.95
N ILE A 83 -8.03 -9.73 3.95
CA ILE A 83 -8.32 -8.96 5.15
C ILE A 83 -9.84 -8.81 5.26
N GLU A 84 -10.40 -9.27 6.38
CA GLU A 84 -11.79 -9.05 6.72
C GLU A 84 -11.90 -8.12 7.93
N VAL A 85 -12.66 -7.05 7.77
CA VAL A 85 -13.03 -6.13 8.87
C VAL A 85 -14.55 -6.11 9.02
N PRO A 86 -15.08 -5.82 10.23
CA PRO A 86 -16.53 -5.70 10.41
C PRO A 86 -17.10 -4.63 9.46
N LYS A 87 -18.20 -4.94 8.77
CA LYS A 87 -18.86 -4.02 7.83
C LYS A 87 -19.25 -2.68 8.46
N SER A 88 -19.53 -2.68 9.75
CA SER A 88 -19.85 -1.47 10.53
C SER A 88 -18.63 -0.58 10.83
N ALA A 89 -17.42 -1.08 10.59
CA ALA A 89 -16.18 -0.37 10.94
C ALA A 89 -15.88 0.80 9.99
N GLY A 90 -16.34 0.73 8.72
CA GLY A 90 -15.96 1.69 7.69
C GLY A 90 -14.46 1.65 7.39
N GLU A 91 -13.89 2.74 6.92
CA GLU A 91 -12.45 2.85 6.66
C GLU A 91 -11.63 2.51 7.92
N THR A 92 -10.75 1.53 7.78
CA THR A 92 -9.93 0.99 8.87
C THR A 92 -8.47 0.93 8.43
N LYS A 93 -7.58 1.52 9.22
CA LYS A 93 -6.15 1.40 9.01
C LYS A 93 -5.67 0.06 9.57
N VAL A 94 -5.04 -0.74 8.73
CA VAL A 94 -4.51 -2.07 9.07
C VAL A 94 -3.02 -2.11 8.81
N GLU A 95 -2.28 -2.72 9.74
CA GLU A 95 -0.87 -3.06 9.56
C GLU A 95 -0.74 -4.56 9.34
N ILE A 96 -0.11 -4.95 8.23
CA ILE A 96 0.25 -6.33 7.93
C ILE A 96 1.73 -6.50 8.29
N PRO A 97 2.08 -7.34 9.28
CA PRO A 97 3.46 -7.68 9.58
C PRO A 97 4.19 -8.29 8.38
N VAL A 98 5.37 -7.75 8.08
CA VAL A 98 6.23 -8.19 6.97
C VAL A 98 7.65 -8.32 7.47
N THR A 99 8.25 -9.51 7.35
CA THR A 99 9.56 -9.81 7.94
C THR A 99 10.72 -9.11 7.24
N ASN A 100 10.57 -8.78 5.96
CA ASN A 100 11.60 -8.18 5.11
C ASN A 100 11.15 -6.84 4.52
N VAL A 101 10.42 -6.05 5.29
CA VAL A 101 9.91 -4.75 4.84
C VAL A 101 11.04 -3.81 4.44
N LYS A 102 10.83 -3.08 3.33
CA LYS A 102 11.75 -2.08 2.78
C LYS A 102 10.96 -0.84 2.36
N PRO A 103 11.61 0.29 2.11
CA PRO A 103 10.93 1.48 1.55
C PRO A 103 10.16 1.20 0.26
N GLY A 104 10.66 0.28 -0.58
CA GLY A 104 10.03 -0.16 -1.81
C GLY A 104 8.98 -1.26 -1.66
N THR A 105 8.67 -1.72 -0.45
CA THR A 105 7.58 -2.66 -0.21
C THR A 105 6.25 -1.96 -0.41
N VAL A 106 5.35 -2.57 -1.18
CA VAL A 106 4.03 -2.04 -1.52
C VAL A 106 2.95 -3.08 -1.28
N ALA A 107 1.74 -2.61 -0.98
CA ALA A 107 0.55 -3.42 -1.05
C ALA A 107 -0.10 -3.22 -2.44
N VAL A 108 -0.43 -4.32 -3.08
CA VAL A 108 -1.10 -4.35 -4.39
C VAL A 108 -2.52 -4.86 -4.18
N LEU A 109 -3.52 -4.01 -4.42
CA LEU A 109 -4.92 -4.38 -4.34
C LEU A 109 -5.26 -5.36 -5.47
N VAL A 110 -5.90 -6.46 -5.14
CA VAL A 110 -6.45 -7.42 -6.11
C VAL A 110 -7.94 -7.21 -6.18
N HIS A 111 -8.42 -6.74 -7.33
CA HIS A 111 -9.86 -6.54 -7.58
C HIS A 111 -10.59 -7.86 -7.82
N PRO A 112 -11.91 -7.93 -7.63
CA PRO A 112 -12.69 -9.16 -7.87
C PRO A 112 -12.60 -9.69 -9.30
N ASP A 113 -12.32 -8.83 -10.29
CA ASP A 113 -12.10 -9.20 -11.69
C ASP A 113 -10.68 -9.71 -11.97
N GLY A 114 -9.81 -9.76 -10.96
CA GLY A 114 -8.42 -10.20 -11.04
C GLY A 114 -7.44 -9.12 -11.47
N THR A 115 -7.89 -7.89 -11.73
CA THR A 115 -6.97 -6.76 -12.00
C THR A 115 -6.25 -6.34 -10.74
N GLU A 116 -5.05 -5.80 -10.89
CA GLU A 116 -4.17 -5.42 -9.80
C GLU A 116 -3.86 -3.91 -9.84
N GLU A 117 -3.83 -3.28 -8.67
CA GLU A 117 -3.52 -1.86 -8.50
C GLU A 117 -2.58 -1.67 -7.33
N ILE A 118 -1.46 -0.95 -7.51
CA ILE A 118 -0.58 -0.57 -6.41
C ILE A 118 -1.29 0.47 -5.54
N LEU A 119 -1.47 0.15 -4.25
CA LEU A 119 -1.97 1.11 -3.28
C LEU A 119 -0.90 2.16 -2.96
N LYS A 120 -1.06 3.34 -3.55
CA LYS A 120 -0.10 4.45 -3.42
C LYS A 120 -0.06 5.05 -2.02
N ASP A 121 -1.08 4.79 -1.22
CA ASP A 121 -1.22 5.16 0.19
C ASP A 121 -0.73 4.09 1.17
N SER A 122 -0.24 2.94 0.67
CA SER A 122 0.41 1.93 1.51
C SER A 122 1.76 2.45 2.03
N VAL A 123 1.99 2.34 3.33
CA VAL A 123 3.17 2.91 4.00
C VAL A 123 3.95 1.81 4.72
N PRO A 124 5.23 1.59 4.39
CA PRO A 124 6.07 0.68 5.15
C PRO A 124 6.34 1.26 6.54
N THR A 125 6.29 0.40 7.55
CA THR A 125 6.63 0.69 8.93
C THR A 125 7.85 -0.14 9.33
N GLU A 126 8.28 -0.03 10.57
CA GLU A 126 9.37 -0.88 11.10
C GLU A 126 8.97 -2.36 11.09
N ASP A 127 7.71 -2.67 11.38
CA ASP A 127 7.20 -4.03 11.55
C ASP A 127 6.49 -4.60 10.30
N GLY A 128 6.10 -3.76 9.35
CA GLY A 128 5.29 -4.23 8.24
C GLY A 128 4.84 -3.13 7.28
N ILE A 129 3.63 -3.27 6.76
CA ILE A 129 3.04 -2.30 5.84
C ILE A 129 1.64 -1.91 6.31
N GLN A 130 1.38 -0.61 6.37
CA GLN A 130 0.07 -0.04 6.69
C GLN A 130 -0.69 0.33 5.42
N LEU A 131 -1.97 0.03 5.42
CA LEU A 131 -2.92 0.39 4.37
C LEU A 131 -4.30 0.67 4.97
N THR A 132 -5.14 1.37 4.24
CA THR A 132 -6.54 1.62 4.63
C THR A 132 -7.45 0.67 3.85
N VAL A 133 -8.35 -0.01 4.55
CA VAL A 133 -9.33 -0.93 3.98
C VAL A 133 -10.75 -0.50 4.36
N ASP A 134 -11.70 -0.82 3.51
CA ASP A 134 -13.14 -0.64 3.77
C ASP A 134 -13.85 -1.97 3.44
N GLY A 135 -14.14 -2.74 4.47
CA GLY A 135 -14.66 -4.11 4.32
C GLY A 135 -13.62 -5.13 3.89
N GLY A 136 -14.06 -6.23 3.27
CA GLY A 136 -13.21 -7.30 2.79
C GLY A 136 -12.29 -6.84 1.65
N THR A 137 -10.98 -7.07 1.81
CA THR A 137 -9.95 -6.59 0.88
C THR A 137 -8.89 -7.65 0.66
N THR A 138 -8.51 -7.90 -0.57
CA THR A 138 -7.42 -8.80 -0.94
C THR A 138 -6.24 -8.00 -1.46
N VAL A 139 -5.07 -8.20 -0.89
CA VAL A 139 -3.83 -7.55 -1.32
C VAL A 139 -2.70 -8.55 -1.51
N LYS A 140 -1.75 -8.22 -2.37
CA LYS A 140 -0.44 -8.87 -2.45
C LYS A 140 0.62 -7.97 -1.82
N ILE A 141 1.61 -8.56 -1.18
CA ILE A 141 2.73 -7.81 -0.60
C ILE A 141 3.96 -8.03 -1.46
N VAL A 142 4.41 -6.95 -2.12
CA VAL A 142 5.46 -7.00 -3.14
C VAL A 142 6.62 -6.08 -2.76
N ASP A 143 7.85 -6.57 -2.90
CA ASP A 143 9.04 -5.72 -2.92
C ASP A 143 9.19 -5.14 -4.33
N ASN A 144 8.63 -3.95 -4.56
CA ASN A 144 8.70 -3.24 -5.83
C ASN A 144 9.85 -2.24 -5.89
N SER A 145 10.91 -2.47 -5.11
CA SER A 145 12.09 -1.60 -5.07
C SER A 145 12.70 -1.41 -6.45
N LYS A 146 13.10 -0.18 -6.74
CA LYS A 146 13.75 0.22 -8.00
C LYS A 146 15.23 0.47 -7.75
N ASP A 147 16.07 0.17 -8.74
CA ASP A 147 17.52 0.38 -8.65
C ASP A 147 17.96 1.40 -9.72
N PHE A 148 17.96 2.67 -9.34
CA PHE A 148 18.46 3.75 -10.19
C PHE A 148 19.97 3.94 -9.96
N ILE A 149 20.74 4.07 -11.06
CA ILE A 149 22.21 4.15 -11.00
C ILE A 149 22.67 5.36 -10.16
N ASP A 150 21.99 6.50 -10.34
CA ASP A 150 22.34 7.77 -9.69
C ASP A 150 21.88 7.88 -8.23
N THR A 151 21.22 6.84 -7.69
CA THR A 151 20.75 6.84 -6.29
C THR A 151 21.40 5.78 -5.41
N ARG A 152 22.21 4.87 -5.98
CA ARG A 152 22.77 3.72 -5.25
C ARG A 152 23.54 4.10 -4.00
N GLU A 153 24.38 5.12 -4.09
CA GLU A 153 25.18 5.66 -2.98
C GLU A 153 24.64 7.00 -2.45
N HIS A 154 23.42 7.34 -2.83
CA HIS A 154 22.84 8.64 -2.47
C HIS A 154 21.99 8.52 -1.22
N TRP A 155 22.05 9.51 -0.34
CA TRP A 155 21.26 9.56 0.90
C TRP A 155 19.74 9.54 0.70
N LEU A 156 19.25 9.93 -0.49
CA LEU A 156 17.84 9.86 -0.89
C LEU A 156 17.39 8.49 -1.39
N ARG A 157 18.23 7.47 -1.39
CA ARG A 157 17.93 6.15 -1.96
C ARG A 157 16.60 5.57 -1.46
N ASP A 158 16.37 5.64 -0.16
CA ASP A 158 15.16 5.08 0.45
C ASP A 158 13.92 5.86 0.08
N GLN A 159 13.98 7.20 0.06
CA GLN A 159 12.88 8.07 -0.37
C GLN A 159 12.56 7.88 -1.85
N VAL A 160 13.58 7.72 -2.68
CA VAL A 160 13.42 7.42 -4.11
C VAL A 160 12.76 6.06 -4.29
N ASN A 161 13.20 5.04 -3.56
CA ASN A 161 12.57 3.72 -3.60
C ASN A 161 11.10 3.77 -3.17
N PHE A 162 10.80 4.53 -2.12
CA PHE A 162 9.42 4.71 -1.65
C PHE A 162 8.51 5.26 -2.76
N VAL A 163 8.89 6.37 -3.38
CA VAL A 163 8.06 7.04 -4.40
C VAL A 163 8.04 6.30 -5.74
N ALA A 164 9.13 5.67 -6.12
CA ALA A 164 9.24 4.94 -7.38
C ALA A 164 8.52 3.59 -7.32
N ALA A 165 8.58 2.88 -6.21
CA ALA A 165 7.85 1.63 -6.01
C ALA A 165 6.33 1.83 -6.09
N ARG A 166 5.83 3.01 -5.74
CA ARG A 166 4.42 3.41 -5.83
C ARG A 166 4.04 4.02 -7.18
N GLU A 167 4.98 4.00 -8.14
CA GLU A 167 4.80 4.54 -9.49
C GLU A 167 4.45 6.04 -9.53
N LEU A 168 4.72 6.77 -8.44
CA LEU A 168 4.56 8.22 -8.39
C LEU A 168 5.62 8.91 -9.27
N PHE A 169 6.87 8.42 -9.18
CA PHE A 169 7.99 8.84 -10.02
C PHE A 169 8.54 7.66 -10.79
N GLN A 170 8.89 7.85 -12.05
CA GLN A 170 9.38 6.80 -12.95
C GLN A 170 10.84 7.00 -13.38
N GLY A 171 11.50 8.05 -12.86
CA GLY A 171 12.83 8.45 -13.32
C GLY A 171 12.80 9.27 -14.60
N VAL A 172 13.97 9.54 -15.15
CA VAL A 172 14.17 10.43 -16.32
C VAL A 172 14.71 9.70 -17.56
N GLY A 173 14.77 8.39 -17.52
CA GLY A 173 15.33 7.52 -18.56
C GLY A 173 16.72 6.99 -18.19
N ASP A 174 17.25 6.09 -19.00
CA ASP A 174 18.59 5.48 -18.85
C ASP A 174 18.88 4.94 -17.44
N ASN A 175 17.87 4.37 -16.81
CA ASN A 175 17.93 3.86 -15.44
C ASN A 175 18.41 4.91 -14.41
N GLN A 176 18.08 6.19 -14.63
CA GLN A 176 18.37 7.30 -13.74
C GLN A 176 17.08 7.87 -13.15
N PHE A 177 17.13 8.21 -11.87
CA PHE A 177 16.04 8.95 -11.20
C PHE A 177 16.08 10.44 -11.56
N GLY A 178 17.26 10.99 -11.76
CA GLY A 178 17.48 12.39 -12.09
C GLY A 178 17.64 13.27 -10.85
N VAL A 179 18.37 12.77 -9.85
CA VAL A 179 18.67 13.53 -8.61
C VAL A 179 19.32 14.87 -8.98
N GLY A 180 18.82 15.95 -8.34
CA GLY A 180 19.32 17.31 -8.55
C GLY A 180 18.83 17.98 -9.84
N ARG A 181 18.07 17.31 -10.69
CA ARG A 181 17.44 17.95 -11.84
C ARG A 181 16.20 18.77 -11.42
N PRO A 182 16.00 19.96 -11.99
CA PRO A 182 14.81 20.75 -11.68
C PRO A 182 13.56 20.03 -12.21
N MET A 183 12.48 20.07 -11.41
CA MET A 183 11.19 19.57 -11.84
C MET A 183 10.49 20.57 -12.75
N THR A 184 9.98 20.10 -13.87
CA THR A 184 9.10 20.90 -14.73
C THR A 184 7.67 20.89 -14.19
N ARG A 185 6.84 21.85 -14.62
CA ARG A 185 5.40 21.88 -14.29
C ARG A 185 4.69 20.58 -14.72
N GLY A 186 5.05 20.05 -15.89
CA GLY A 186 4.52 18.78 -16.39
C GLY A 186 4.83 17.61 -15.44
N MET A 187 6.06 17.54 -14.88
CA MET A 187 6.44 16.51 -13.92
C MET A 187 5.62 16.61 -12.64
N VAL A 188 5.52 17.80 -12.05
CA VAL A 188 4.72 18.03 -10.82
C VAL A 188 3.27 17.61 -11.03
N ASN A 189 2.65 18.09 -12.11
CA ASN A 189 1.24 17.80 -12.40
C ASN A 189 1.01 16.30 -12.67
N THR A 190 1.94 15.62 -13.31
CA THR A 190 1.85 14.18 -13.55
C THR A 190 1.94 13.38 -12.23
N VAL A 191 2.84 13.78 -11.33
CA VAL A 191 2.94 13.15 -10.00
C VAL A 191 1.66 13.36 -9.18
N LEU A 192 1.12 14.58 -9.17
CA LEU A 192 -0.14 14.87 -8.48
C LEU A 192 -1.32 14.09 -9.07
N ALA A 193 -1.37 13.96 -10.39
CA ALA A 193 -2.40 13.17 -11.06
C ALA A 193 -2.32 11.68 -10.67
N ARG A 194 -1.11 11.09 -10.64
CA ARG A 194 -0.88 9.72 -10.18
C ARG A 194 -1.26 9.53 -8.72
N LEU A 195 -0.89 10.47 -7.87
CA LEU A 195 -1.25 10.46 -6.46
C LEU A 195 -2.78 10.51 -6.27
N ALA A 196 -3.49 11.24 -7.12
CA ALA A 196 -4.94 11.28 -7.16
C ALA A 196 -5.59 10.04 -7.79
N GLY A 197 -4.80 9.05 -8.23
CA GLY A 197 -5.31 7.83 -8.86
C GLY A 197 -5.77 8.03 -10.32
N VAL A 198 -5.33 9.11 -10.97
CA VAL A 198 -5.63 9.35 -12.39
C VAL A 198 -4.64 8.56 -13.25
N ASP A 199 -5.16 7.83 -14.24
CA ASP A 199 -4.30 7.18 -15.25
C ASP A 199 -3.57 8.24 -16.10
N THR A 200 -2.26 8.30 -15.94
CA THR A 200 -1.38 9.22 -16.68
C THR A 200 -0.73 8.60 -17.90
N THR A 201 -1.08 7.36 -18.27
CA THR A 201 -0.55 6.70 -19.46
C THR A 201 -0.90 7.50 -20.72
N PRO A 202 0.07 7.96 -21.51
CA PRO A 202 -0.22 8.77 -22.71
C PRO A 202 -0.96 7.93 -23.75
N ALA A 203 -1.94 8.51 -24.41
CA ALA A 203 -2.53 7.91 -25.59
C ALA A 203 -1.59 8.10 -26.81
N ALA A 204 -1.87 7.37 -27.89
CA ALA A 204 -1.08 7.50 -29.11
C ALA A 204 -1.05 8.96 -29.60
N GLY A 205 0.16 9.49 -29.82
CA GLY A 205 0.38 10.87 -30.24
C GLY A 205 0.32 11.94 -29.15
N GLN A 206 0.14 11.54 -27.88
CA GLN A 206 0.20 12.46 -26.74
C GLN A 206 1.59 12.44 -26.08
N ASN A 207 1.97 13.57 -25.49
CA ASN A 207 3.14 13.62 -24.63
C ASN A 207 2.83 12.99 -23.26
N TRP A 208 3.88 12.50 -22.60
CA TRP A 208 3.77 11.85 -21.28
C TRP A 208 3.15 12.76 -20.20
N TYR A 209 3.21 14.07 -20.36
CA TYR A 209 2.69 15.08 -19.41
C TYR A 209 1.29 15.60 -19.74
N ASP A 210 0.74 15.30 -20.94
CA ASP A 210 -0.51 15.91 -21.39
C ASP A 210 -1.69 15.61 -20.47
N LYS A 211 -1.82 14.38 -20.00
CA LYS A 211 -2.86 14.01 -19.03
C LYS A 211 -2.66 14.66 -17.66
N GLY A 212 -1.41 14.77 -17.20
CA GLY A 212 -1.06 15.47 -15.97
C GLY A 212 -1.40 16.96 -16.04
N ILE A 213 -1.14 17.61 -17.17
CA ILE A 213 -1.49 19.02 -17.37
C ILE A 213 -3.01 19.22 -17.39
N ARG A 214 -3.77 18.32 -18.01
CA ARG A 214 -5.25 18.39 -17.97
C ARG A 214 -5.82 18.28 -16.55
N VAL A 215 -5.15 17.54 -15.67
CA VAL A 215 -5.50 17.51 -14.25
C VAL A 215 -5.19 18.85 -13.56
N SER A 216 -4.24 19.64 -14.07
CA SER A 216 -3.90 20.96 -13.53
C SER A 216 -4.80 22.11 -14.04
N GLU A 217 -5.68 21.87 -15.00
CA GLU A 217 -6.84 22.75 -15.26
C GLU A 217 -7.87 22.69 -14.13
N LEU A 218 -7.56 21.89 -13.09
CA LEU A 218 -8.13 21.97 -11.77
C LEU A 218 -7.92 23.38 -11.19
N ARG A 219 -8.98 24.13 -11.05
CA ARG A 219 -8.90 25.54 -10.62
C ARG A 219 -8.34 25.71 -9.21
N TYR A 220 -8.31 24.67 -8.37
CA TYR A 220 -7.80 24.74 -7.00
C TYR A 220 -7.23 23.39 -6.53
N ILE A 221 -5.97 23.40 -6.16
CA ILE A 221 -5.39 22.39 -5.28
C ILE A 221 -5.36 23.04 -3.89
N THR A 222 -6.26 22.65 -3.02
CA THR A 222 -6.19 23.08 -1.62
C THR A 222 -5.39 22.04 -0.86
N VAL A 223 -4.19 22.41 -0.43
CA VAL A 223 -3.39 21.62 0.49
C VAL A 223 -3.69 22.14 1.89
N GLU A 224 -4.56 21.48 2.61
CA GLU A 224 -4.74 21.73 4.04
C GLU A 224 -3.72 20.91 4.81
N ALA A 225 -2.65 21.59 5.28
CA ALA A 225 -1.76 21.02 6.28
C ALA A 225 -2.45 21.13 7.64
N ALA A 226 -3.04 20.04 8.12
CA ALA A 226 -3.55 20.02 9.49
C ALA A 226 -2.38 19.99 10.47
N LEU A 227 -2.47 20.78 11.55
CA LEU A 227 -1.51 20.93 12.65
C LEU A 227 -1.16 19.64 13.42
N ALA A 228 -1.54 18.48 12.90
CA ALA A 228 -1.30 17.15 13.46
C ALA A 228 -0.68 16.16 12.45
N GLY A 229 0.15 16.62 11.51
CA GLY A 229 0.85 15.75 10.58
C GLY A 229 -0.04 15.10 9.50
N ARG A 230 -1.21 15.66 9.23
CA ARG A 230 -2.13 15.21 8.18
C ARG A 230 -2.15 16.23 7.06
N ALA A 231 -1.87 15.80 5.84
CA ALA A 231 -2.10 16.60 4.65
C ALA A 231 -3.35 16.08 3.92
N THR A 232 -4.34 16.93 3.72
CA THR A 232 -5.48 16.63 2.85
C THR A 232 -5.26 17.35 1.53
N ILE A 233 -5.15 16.58 0.44
CA ILE A 233 -5.11 17.15 -0.91
C ILE A 233 -6.50 16.99 -1.49
N THR A 234 -7.21 18.10 -1.66
CA THR A 234 -8.51 18.10 -2.34
C THR A 234 -8.31 18.57 -3.77
N LEU A 235 -8.54 17.68 -4.72
CA LEU A 235 -8.52 17.99 -6.13
C LEU A 235 -9.95 18.29 -6.57
N ASN A 236 -10.26 19.55 -6.87
CA ASN A 236 -11.52 19.94 -7.45
C ASN A 236 -11.42 19.98 -8.98
N CYS A 237 -12.01 19.00 -9.66
CA CYS A 237 -12.13 18.98 -11.11
C CYS A 237 -13.39 19.71 -11.56
N ASP A 238 -13.24 20.90 -12.15
CA ASP A 238 -14.32 21.61 -12.86
C ASP A 238 -14.29 21.23 -14.36
N SER A 239 -14.21 19.93 -14.66
CA SER A 239 -14.41 19.49 -16.04
C SER A 239 -15.89 19.23 -16.28
N PRO A 240 -16.49 19.78 -17.36
CA PRO A 240 -17.88 19.51 -17.67
C PRO A 240 -18.18 18.03 -18.00
N VAL A 241 -17.15 17.20 -18.17
CA VAL A 241 -17.30 15.78 -18.55
C VAL A 241 -17.23 14.83 -17.34
N THR A 242 -16.59 15.21 -16.21
CA THR A 242 -16.53 14.38 -15.00
C THR A 242 -16.48 15.24 -13.75
N ARG A 243 -17.63 15.57 -13.20
CA ARG A 243 -17.73 16.08 -11.82
C ARG A 243 -17.52 14.93 -10.83
N GLN A 244 -16.32 14.37 -10.76
CA GLN A 244 -15.96 13.48 -9.68
C GLN A 244 -15.12 14.24 -8.65
N LYS A 245 -15.67 14.44 -7.48
CA LYS A 245 -14.94 14.94 -6.31
C LYS A 245 -14.16 13.75 -5.76
N VAL A 246 -12.88 13.67 -6.07
CA VAL A 246 -11.99 12.68 -5.45
C VAL A 246 -11.39 13.33 -4.22
N THR A 247 -11.89 12.99 -3.05
CA THR A 247 -11.28 13.36 -1.77
C THR A 247 -10.53 12.14 -1.25
N ARG A 248 -9.20 12.20 -1.22
CA ARG A 248 -8.38 11.20 -0.54
C ARG A 248 -7.75 11.85 0.68
N HIS A 249 -7.95 11.26 1.83
CA HIS A 249 -7.35 11.68 3.08
C HIS A 249 -6.00 10.95 3.25
N TYR A 250 -4.92 11.72 3.23
CA TYR A 250 -3.60 11.24 3.62
C TYR A 250 -3.38 11.60 5.09
N LYS A 251 -3.21 10.58 5.91
CA LYS A 251 -2.92 10.74 7.35
C LYS A 251 -1.44 10.50 7.58
#